data_be0b3ab3d79c0e1e0da2f76ed81c85b7
#
_entry.id   be0b3ab3d79c0e1e0da2f76ed81c85b7
#
_cell.length_a   1.000
_cell.length_b   1.000
_cell.length_c   1.000
_cell.angle_alpha   90.00
_cell.angle_beta   90.00
_cell.angle_gamma   90.00
#
_symmetry.space_group_name_H-M   'P 1'
#
loop_
_entity.id
_entity.type
_entity.pdbx_description
1 polymer ?
#
loop_
_entity_poly.entity_id
_entity_poly.type
_entity_poly.pdbx_seq_one_letter_code
_entity_poly.pdbx_strand_id
1 'polypeptide(L)'
;MFEAVAVAVAGAIILQNVYEGLNGKREIPDYTQENELFRQKKAEEAASYMSKIRPLLEKELEEHEDAPVISVQNLTMRFKVATNNVSGIKEYLIQTIKKQMSYKELYALNDISFNVFKGEIVGIIGTNGSGQSTLLKIVSGALNPTSGKIDVDNSKVQLLTLGTGFDMELSAKENVYLNGAIIGYSKEFIDTHYDEIVEFAELEGFMEKKVKNFSSGMVSRLAFAIATVGDAAEILILDEVLSVGDEFFRKKSLAKIKELIHGGSTVLMVSHGMGTILDNCTKVVWIEQGNLRMIGEPKVVCNAYRHQFENN
;
A
#
# COMPACT_ATOMS: atom_id res chain seq x y z
N MET A 1 -33.25 5.06 21.01
CA MET A 1 -32.18 5.42 20.05
C MET A 1 -32.61 6.56 19.12
N PHE A 2 -33.81 6.54 18.52
CA PHE A 2 -34.33 7.61 17.66
C PHE A 2 -34.52 8.95 18.38
N GLU A 3 -35.00 8.98 19.61
CA GLU A 3 -35.15 10.20 20.38
C GLU A 3 -33.82 10.89 20.71
N ALA A 4 -32.77 10.14 21.02
CA ALA A 4 -31.46 10.71 21.30
C ALA A 4 -30.84 11.36 20.02
N VAL A 5 -31.08 10.81 18.83
CA VAL A 5 -30.65 11.38 17.58
C VAL A 5 -31.47 12.64 17.25
N ALA A 6 -32.77 12.65 17.47
CA ALA A 6 -33.64 13.82 17.29
C ALA A 6 -33.25 14.98 18.19
N VAL A 7 -32.94 14.73 19.44
CA VAL A 7 -32.46 15.75 20.40
C VAL A 7 -31.11 16.29 20.01
N ALA A 8 -30.19 15.44 19.53
CA ALA A 8 -28.87 15.87 19.02
C ALA A 8 -28.99 16.74 17.76
N VAL A 9 -29.88 16.40 16.83
CA VAL A 9 -30.14 17.17 15.61
C VAL A 9 -30.80 18.51 15.94
N ALA A 10 -31.80 18.55 16.83
CA ALA A 10 -32.41 19.79 17.25
C ALA A 10 -31.43 20.72 17.99
N GLY A 11 -30.58 20.16 18.87
CA GLY A 11 -29.52 20.90 19.54
C GLY A 11 -28.47 21.48 18.53
N ALA A 12 -28.16 20.73 17.50
CA ALA A 12 -27.25 21.19 16.44
C ALA A 12 -27.84 22.37 15.62
N ILE A 13 -29.15 22.34 15.32
CA ILE A 13 -29.86 23.40 14.60
C ILE A 13 -29.91 24.68 15.45
N ILE A 14 -30.18 24.57 16.76
CA ILE A 14 -30.20 25.73 17.67
C ILE A 14 -28.82 26.36 17.78
N LEU A 15 -27.77 25.57 17.94
CA LEU A 15 -26.39 26.05 17.97
C LEU A 15 -25.96 26.70 16.65
N GLN A 16 -26.50 26.24 15.53
CA GLN A 16 -26.26 26.83 14.21
C GLN A 16 -26.85 28.24 14.12
N ASN A 17 -28.12 28.41 14.51
CA ASN A 17 -28.77 29.72 14.45
C ASN A 17 -28.08 30.74 15.35
N VAL A 18 -27.58 30.31 16.50
CA VAL A 18 -26.78 31.16 17.40
C VAL A 18 -25.42 31.51 16.79
N TYR A 19 -24.76 30.55 16.15
CA TYR A 19 -23.44 30.76 15.52
C TYR A 19 -23.53 31.68 14.29
N GLU A 20 -24.55 31.53 13.44
CA GLU A 20 -24.78 32.38 12.27
C GLU A 20 -25.15 33.84 12.66
N GLY A 21 -25.82 33.98 13.81
CA GLY A 21 -26.12 35.30 14.37
C GLY A 21 -24.92 36.04 14.95
N LEU A 22 -23.90 35.29 15.42
CA LEU A 22 -22.73 35.85 16.10
C LEU A 22 -21.55 36.13 15.15
N ASN A 23 -21.38 35.41 14.03
CA ASN A 23 -20.13 35.42 13.25
C ASN A 23 -20.27 35.84 11.78
N GLY A 24 -21.48 36.16 11.27
CA GLY A 24 -21.70 36.41 9.87
C GLY A 24 -21.50 35.16 8.98
N LYS A 25 -22.04 35.20 7.78
CA LYS A 25 -21.86 34.12 6.80
C LYS A 25 -20.38 34.09 6.34
N ARG A 26 -19.61 33.10 6.73
CA ARG A 26 -18.34 32.79 6.04
C ARG A 26 -18.69 32.21 4.68
N GLU A 27 -18.23 32.81 3.61
CA GLU A 27 -18.26 32.20 2.27
C GLU A 27 -17.42 30.92 2.31
N ILE A 28 -18.04 29.81 1.92
CA ILE A 28 -17.36 28.51 1.84
C ILE A 28 -16.71 28.47 0.46
N PRO A 29 -15.39 28.26 0.39
CA PRO A 29 -14.73 28.16 -0.90
C PRO A 29 -15.32 27.00 -1.72
N ASP A 30 -15.85 27.29 -2.89
CA ASP A 30 -16.30 26.29 -3.85
C ASP A 30 -15.11 25.89 -4.73
N TYR A 31 -14.57 24.70 -4.48
CA TYR A 31 -13.46 24.11 -5.25
C TYR A 31 -13.91 23.31 -6.48
N THR A 32 -15.18 23.39 -6.90
CA THR A 32 -15.70 22.58 -8.01
C THR A 32 -14.96 22.85 -9.30
N GLN A 33 -14.82 24.13 -9.69
CA GLN A 33 -14.09 24.50 -10.91
C GLN A 33 -12.59 24.21 -10.79
N GLU A 34 -11.98 24.49 -9.63
CA GLU A 34 -10.56 24.18 -9.38
C GLU A 34 -10.29 22.69 -9.47
N ASN A 35 -11.18 21.85 -8.92
CA ASN A 35 -11.08 20.40 -9.02
C ASN A 35 -11.29 19.90 -10.46
N GLU A 36 -12.18 20.48 -11.24
CA GLU A 36 -12.37 20.12 -12.65
C GLU A 36 -11.14 20.46 -13.49
N LEU A 37 -10.59 21.66 -13.33
CA LEU A 37 -9.36 22.07 -14.01
C LEU A 37 -8.18 21.16 -13.59
N PHE A 38 -8.11 20.82 -12.32
CA PHE A 38 -7.09 19.92 -11.80
C PHE A 38 -7.21 18.50 -12.40
N ARG A 39 -8.44 17.97 -12.55
CA ARG A 39 -8.69 16.69 -13.22
C ARG A 39 -8.25 16.71 -14.68
N GLN A 40 -8.59 17.78 -15.43
CA GLN A 40 -8.17 17.93 -16.83
C GLN A 40 -6.64 17.92 -16.94
N LYS A 41 -5.96 18.73 -16.15
CA LYS A 41 -4.50 18.77 -16.12
C LYS A 41 -3.89 17.38 -15.79
N LYS A 42 -4.47 16.65 -14.83
CA LYS A 42 -4.01 15.29 -14.47
C LYS A 42 -4.26 14.29 -15.58
N ALA A 43 -5.36 14.38 -16.31
CA ALA A 43 -5.64 13.53 -17.46
C ALA A 43 -4.67 13.78 -18.61
N GLU A 44 -4.36 15.04 -18.92
CA GLU A 44 -3.37 15.41 -19.95
C GLU A 44 -1.97 14.91 -19.58
N GLU A 45 -1.57 15.07 -18.31
CA GLU A 45 -0.31 14.59 -17.79
C GLU A 45 -0.19 13.06 -17.94
N ALA A 46 -1.20 12.31 -17.50
CA ALA A 46 -1.24 10.86 -17.66
C ALA A 46 -1.19 10.42 -19.13
N ALA A 47 -1.99 11.04 -19.99
CA ALA A 47 -2.01 10.73 -21.42
C ALA A 47 -0.64 10.93 -22.08
N SER A 48 0.10 11.97 -21.68
CA SER A 48 1.46 12.22 -22.17
C SER A 48 2.43 11.08 -21.84
N TYR A 49 2.36 10.52 -20.61
CA TYR A 49 3.19 9.38 -20.23
C TYR A 49 2.70 8.09 -20.89
N MET A 50 1.41 7.82 -20.83
CA MET A 50 0.84 6.58 -21.36
C MET A 50 0.96 6.45 -22.87
N SER A 51 1.03 7.55 -23.62
CA SER A 51 1.30 7.51 -25.05
C SER A 51 2.63 6.84 -25.41
N LYS A 52 3.64 6.94 -24.53
CA LYS A 52 4.96 6.32 -24.71
C LYS A 52 4.99 4.88 -24.16
N ILE A 53 4.15 4.55 -23.22
CA ILE A 53 4.14 3.27 -22.51
C ILE A 53 3.24 2.24 -23.20
N ARG A 54 2.08 2.65 -23.75
CA ARG A 54 1.14 1.73 -24.42
C ARG A 54 1.77 0.86 -25.50
N PRO A 55 2.60 1.39 -26.42
CA PRO A 55 3.25 0.54 -27.42
C PRO A 55 4.16 -0.53 -26.82
N LEU A 56 4.79 -0.23 -25.66
CA LEU A 56 5.62 -1.21 -24.95
C LEU A 56 4.79 -2.31 -24.33
N LEU A 57 3.60 -1.99 -23.77
CA LEU A 57 2.70 -2.97 -23.20
C LEU A 57 2.04 -3.85 -24.26
N GLU A 58 1.70 -3.29 -25.42
CA GLU A 58 1.16 -4.04 -26.55
C GLU A 58 2.19 -5.06 -27.06
N LYS A 59 3.43 -4.60 -27.25
CA LYS A 59 4.55 -5.48 -27.64
C LYS A 59 4.81 -6.57 -26.58
N GLU A 60 4.79 -6.23 -25.31
CA GLU A 60 4.97 -7.19 -24.21
C GLU A 60 3.91 -8.30 -24.23
N LEU A 61 2.64 -7.97 -24.53
CA LEU A 61 1.56 -8.95 -24.68
C LEU A 61 1.74 -9.84 -25.91
N GLU A 62 2.36 -9.35 -26.99
CA GLU A 62 2.68 -10.15 -28.18
C GLU A 62 3.85 -11.10 -27.95
N GLU A 63 4.81 -10.71 -27.10
CA GLU A 63 6.03 -11.49 -26.82
C GLU A 63 5.79 -12.63 -25.80
N HIS A 64 4.72 -12.56 -25.00
CA HIS A 64 4.38 -13.59 -24.02
C HIS A 64 3.23 -14.47 -24.53
N GLU A 65 3.44 -15.78 -24.45
CA GLU A 65 2.40 -16.78 -24.80
C GLU A 65 1.28 -16.86 -23.74
N ASP A 66 1.65 -16.65 -22.48
CA ASP A 66 0.75 -16.71 -21.32
C ASP A 66 0.13 -15.35 -21.00
N ALA A 67 -1.07 -15.37 -20.44
CA ALA A 67 -1.71 -14.16 -19.93
C ALA A 67 -0.96 -13.62 -18.68
N PRO A 68 -0.92 -12.30 -18.48
CA PRO A 68 -0.32 -11.74 -17.28
C PRO A 68 -1.05 -12.21 -16.01
N VAL A 69 -0.30 -12.51 -14.95
CA VAL A 69 -0.86 -12.88 -13.63
C VAL A 69 -1.31 -11.66 -12.82
N ILE A 70 -0.80 -10.46 -13.17
CA ILE A 70 -1.31 -9.18 -12.69
C ILE A 70 -1.44 -8.27 -13.92
N SER A 71 -2.65 -7.78 -14.18
CA SER A 71 -2.90 -6.79 -15.23
C SER A 71 -3.54 -5.55 -14.62
N VAL A 72 -2.86 -4.42 -14.74
CA VAL A 72 -3.32 -3.11 -14.29
C VAL A 72 -3.68 -2.28 -15.52
N GLN A 73 -4.93 -1.79 -15.60
CA GLN A 73 -5.48 -1.11 -16.76
C GLN A 73 -6.13 0.21 -16.37
N ASN A 74 -5.55 1.31 -16.81
CA ASN A 74 -6.04 2.69 -16.62
C ASN A 74 -6.37 3.01 -15.15
N LEU A 75 -5.52 2.50 -14.23
CA LEU A 75 -5.77 2.54 -12.80
C LEU A 75 -5.60 3.95 -12.25
N THR A 76 -6.66 4.46 -11.62
CA THR A 76 -6.65 5.77 -10.96
C THR A 76 -7.14 5.63 -9.53
N MET A 77 -6.41 6.24 -8.58
CA MET A 77 -6.83 6.35 -7.19
C MET A 77 -6.81 7.80 -6.73
N ARG A 78 -7.98 8.31 -6.34
CA ARG A 78 -8.18 9.66 -5.83
C ARG A 78 -8.67 9.64 -4.40
N PHE A 79 -8.05 10.45 -3.56
CA PHE A 79 -8.53 10.73 -2.20
C PHE A 79 -9.16 12.11 -2.15
N LYS A 80 -10.25 12.23 -1.41
CA LYS A 80 -10.85 13.52 -1.08
C LYS A 80 -10.30 13.98 0.26
N VAL A 81 -9.56 15.05 0.28
CA VAL A 81 -8.98 15.64 1.48
C VAL A 81 -9.82 16.83 1.89
N ALA A 82 -10.41 16.79 3.08
CA ALA A 82 -11.16 17.92 3.63
C ALA A 82 -10.21 19.11 3.83
N THR A 83 -10.61 20.27 3.34
CA THR A 83 -9.81 21.51 3.46
C THR A 83 -10.14 22.30 4.72
N ASN A 84 -11.24 21.95 5.40
CA ASN A 84 -11.64 22.58 6.64
C ASN A 84 -10.93 21.88 7.83
N ASN A 85 -10.33 22.67 8.71
CA ASN A 85 -9.84 22.15 9.99
C ASN A 85 -11.03 21.78 10.86
N VAL A 86 -11.32 20.50 10.98
CA VAL A 86 -12.39 19.96 11.84
C VAL A 86 -11.76 19.47 13.12
N SER A 87 -12.02 20.13 14.22
CA SER A 87 -11.38 19.83 15.51
C SER A 87 -12.08 18.71 16.31
N GLY A 88 -13.20 18.13 15.80
CA GLY A 88 -13.90 17.06 16.48
C GLY A 88 -15.07 16.46 15.69
N ILE A 89 -15.52 15.25 16.13
CA ILE A 89 -16.62 14.48 15.51
C ILE A 89 -17.91 15.30 15.39
N LYS A 90 -18.21 16.11 16.42
CA LYS A 90 -19.40 16.96 16.44
C LYS A 90 -19.37 18.03 15.34
N GLU A 91 -18.23 18.68 15.15
CA GLU A 91 -18.02 19.69 14.12
C GLU A 91 -18.06 19.07 12.73
N TYR A 92 -17.45 17.89 12.56
CA TYR A 92 -17.53 17.08 11.34
C TYR A 92 -18.97 16.78 10.94
N LEU A 93 -19.80 16.29 11.88
CA LEU A 93 -21.21 16.01 11.63
C LEU A 93 -22.01 17.27 11.24
N ILE A 94 -21.80 18.38 11.96
CA ILE A 94 -22.46 19.64 11.66
C ILE A 94 -22.11 20.16 10.28
N GLN A 95 -20.82 20.14 9.90
CA GLN A 95 -20.36 20.58 8.58
C GLN A 95 -20.84 19.67 7.45
N THR A 96 -20.93 18.36 7.71
CA THR A 96 -21.45 17.37 6.74
C THR A 96 -22.95 17.57 6.48
N ILE A 97 -23.76 17.74 7.55
CA ILE A 97 -25.22 17.98 7.45
C ILE A 97 -25.50 19.31 6.72
N LYS A 98 -24.68 20.32 6.94
CA LYS A 98 -24.81 21.65 6.31
C LYS A 98 -24.29 21.67 4.88
N LYS A 99 -23.75 20.60 4.33
CA LYS A 99 -23.02 20.57 3.04
C LYS A 99 -21.90 21.64 2.97
N GLN A 100 -21.27 21.91 4.10
CA GLN A 100 -20.24 22.95 4.24
C GLN A 100 -18.82 22.38 4.17
N MET A 101 -18.70 21.09 3.84
CA MET A 101 -17.41 20.44 3.65
C MET A 101 -16.92 20.71 2.23
N SER A 102 -15.80 21.39 2.12
CA SER A 102 -15.08 21.51 0.85
C SER A 102 -13.92 20.52 0.82
N TYR A 103 -13.70 19.91 -0.36
CA TYR A 103 -12.70 18.88 -0.55
C TYR A 103 -11.78 19.24 -1.72
N LYS A 104 -10.49 19.07 -1.51
CA LYS A 104 -9.51 18.99 -2.60
C LYS A 104 -9.25 17.54 -2.95
N GLU A 105 -9.04 17.28 -4.24
CA GLU A 105 -8.68 15.96 -4.72
C GLU A 105 -7.16 15.77 -4.70
N LEU A 106 -6.73 14.61 -4.21
CA LEU A 106 -5.35 14.16 -4.26
C LEU A 106 -5.30 12.89 -5.10
N TYR A 107 -4.54 12.91 -6.20
CA TYR A 107 -4.29 11.73 -7.01
C TYR A 107 -3.10 10.98 -6.44
N ALA A 108 -3.37 9.81 -5.88
CA ALA A 108 -2.31 8.88 -5.46
C ALA A 108 -1.81 8.05 -6.64
N LEU A 109 -2.71 7.71 -7.58
CA LEU A 109 -2.40 7.06 -8.85
C LEU A 109 -3.25 7.73 -9.95
N ASN A 110 -2.69 7.86 -11.14
CA ASN A 110 -3.28 8.61 -12.24
C ASN A 110 -3.10 7.88 -13.57
N ASP A 111 -4.13 7.11 -13.97
CA ASP A 111 -4.22 6.41 -15.24
C ASP A 111 -3.00 5.52 -15.56
N ILE A 112 -2.57 4.70 -14.60
CA ILE A 112 -1.41 3.82 -14.78
C ILE A 112 -1.85 2.48 -15.36
N SER A 113 -1.00 1.92 -16.26
CA SER A 113 -1.23 0.59 -16.84
C SER A 113 0.09 -0.15 -16.95
N PHE A 114 0.13 -1.42 -16.55
CA PHE A 114 1.26 -2.32 -16.73
C PHE A 114 0.83 -3.78 -16.50
N ASN A 115 1.64 -4.71 -16.96
CA ASN A 115 1.43 -6.14 -16.80
C ASN A 115 2.59 -6.76 -16.01
N VAL A 116 2.29 -7.87 -15.30
CA VAL A 116 3.28 -8.72 -14.65
C VAL A 116 3.00 -10.16 -15.07
N PHE A 117 4.00 -10.83 -15.62
CA PHE A 117 3.91 -12.20 -16.07
C PHE A 117 4.45 -13.16 -15.01
N LYS A 118 4.07 -14.43 -15.13
CA LYS A 118 4.47 -15.47 -14.17
C LYS A 118 5.99 -15.56 -14.07
N GLY A 119 6.49 -15.56 -12.83
CA GLY A 119 7.92 -15.65 -12.53
C GLY A 119 8.70 -14.34 -12.69
N GLU A 120 8.05 -13.23 -13.11
CA GLU A 120 8.72 -11.94 -13.12
C GLU A 120 8.92 -11.40 -11.70
N ILE A 121 10.03 -10.70 -11.52
CA ILE A 121 10.33 -9.93 -10.30
C ILE A 121 10.28 -8.45 -10.70
N VAL A 122 9.18 -7.78 -10.38
CA VAL A 122 8.92 -6.40 -10.76
C VAL A 122 9.20 -5.45 -9.61
N GLY A 123 10.19 -4.57 -9.81
CA GLY A 123 10.50 -3.50 -8.86
C GLY A 123 9.65 -2.27 -9.12
N ILE A 124 9.08 -1.69 -8.08
CA ILE A 124 8.38 -0.40 -8.14
C ILE A 124 9.26 0.65 -7.48
N ILE A 125 9.67 1.65 -8.24
CA ILE A 125 10.50 2.75 -7.74
C ILE A 125 9.78 4.09 -7.86
N GLY A 126 10.22 5.06 -7.06
CA GLY A 126 9.68 6.42 -7.03
C GLY A 126 10.03 7.14 -5.74
N THR A 127 9.73 8.42 -5.67
CA THR A 127 9.90 9.23 -4.46
C THR A 127 8.84 8.91 -3.41
N ASN A 128 9.09 9.26 -2.16
CA ASN A 128 8.09 9.13 -1.09
C ASN A 128 6.81 9.88 -1.47
N GLY A 129 5.66 9.21 -1.29
CA GLY A 129 4.36 9.75 -1.68
C GLY A 129 4.03 9.64 -3.18
N SER A 130 4.84 8.94 -3.98
CA SER A 130 4.57 8.75 -5.42
C SER A 130 3.39 7.84 -5.74
N GLY A 131 2.85 7.10 -4.75
CA GLY A 131 1.72 6.19 -4.92
C GLY A 131 2.05 4.70 -4.81
N GLN A 132 3.31 4.33 -4.58
CA GLN A 132 3.79 2.94 -4.51
C GLN A 132 2.99 2.08 -3.54
N SER A 133 2.91 2.45 -2.25
CA SER A 133 2.16 1.69 -1.24
C SER A 133 0.64 1.68 -1.53
N THR A 134 0.12 2.70 -2.20
CA THR A 134 -1.29 2.71 -2.65
C THR A 134 -1.50 1.65 -3.74
N LEU A 135 -0.58 1.55 -4.69
CA LEU A 135 -0.62 0.52 -5.74
C LEU A 135 -0.56 -0.88 -5.14
N LEU A 136 0.38 -1.15 -4.21
CA LEU A 136 0.49 -2.45 -3.55
C LEU A 136 -0.80 -2.85 -2.82
N LYS A 137 -1.43 -1.90 -2.11
CA LYS A 137 -2.72 -2.12 -1.44
C LYS A 137 -3.86 -2.43 -2.41
N ILE A 138 -3.85 -1.85 -3.62
CA ILE A 138 -4.86 -2.15 -4.64
C ILE A 138 -4.58 -3.53 -5.23
N VAL A 139 -3.32 -3.87 -5.56
CA VAL A 139 -2.96 -5.19 -6.09
C VAL A 139 -3.27 -6.30 -5.09
N SER A 140 -3.05 -6.08 -3.79
CA SER A 140 -3.39 -7.04 -2.74
C SER A 140 -4.89 -7.14 -2.42
N GLY A 141 -5.75 -6.34 -3.08
CA GLY A 141 -7.17 -6.31 -2.79
C GLY A 141 -7.57 -5.57 -1.51
N ALA A 142 -6.62 -4.97 -0.78
CA ALA A 142 -6.89 -4.22 0.44
C ALA A 142 -7.54 -2.84 0.18
N LEU A 143 -7.47 -2.35 -1.06
CA LEU A 143 -8.01 -1.05 -1.46
C LEU A 143 -8.63 -1.13 -2.86
N ASN A 144 -9.84 -0.60 -3.04
CA ASN A 144 -10.48 -0.50 -4.34
C ASN A 144 -10.07 0.80 -5.06
N PRO A 145 -9.73 0.76 -6.36
CA PRO A 145 -9.41 1.96 -7.11
C PRO A 145 -10.63 2.84 -7.35
N THR A 146 -10.39 4.12 -7.65
CA THR A 146 -11.46 5.06 -8.01
C THR A 146 -11.99 4.77 -9.43
N SER A 147 -11.10 4.40 -10.36
CA SER A 147 -11.44 3.99 -11.72
C SER A 147 -10.32 3.11 -12.31
N GLY A 148 -10.59 2.50 -13.46
CA GLY A 148 -9.71 1.51 -14.08
C GLY A 148 -10.03 0.10 -13.61
N LYS A 149 -9.21 -0.85 -14.03
CA LYS A 149 -9.38 -2.28 -13.73
C LYS A 149 -8.06 -2.88 -13.27
N ILE A 150 -8.14 -3.79 -12.32
CA ILE A 150 -7.06 -4.70 -11.97
C ILE A 150 -7.57 -6.13 -12.13
N ASP A 151 -6.76 -6.98 -12.74
CA ASP A 151 -7.01 -8.39 -12.89
C ASP A 151 -5.88 -9.15 -12.20
N VAL A 152 -6.20 -9.79 -11.09
CA VAL A 152 -5.30 -10.57 -10.25
C VAL A 152 -6.11 -11.54 -9.41
N ASP A 153 -5.63 -12.76 -9.25
CA ASP A 153 -6.22 -13.72 -8.32
C ASP A 153 -5.72 -13.44 -6.89
N ASN A 154 -6.52 -12.70 -6.13
CA ASN A 154 -6.18 -12.32 -4.76
C ASN A 154 -5.98 -13.50 -3.81
N SER A 155 -6.53 -14.68 -4.12
CA SER A 155 -6.32 -15.90 -3.32
C SER A 155 -4.88 -16.42 -3.39
N LYS A 156 -4.11 -15.97 -4.41
CA LYS A 156 -2.73 -16.33 -4.67
C LYS A 156 -1.73 -15.26 -4.23
N VAL A 157 -2.24 -14.12 -3.74
CA VAL A 157 -1.41 -12.97 -3.35
C VAL A 157 -1.11 -13.03 -1.86
N GLN A 158 0.16 -12.94 -1.52
CA GLN A 158 0.63 -12.72 -0.16
C GLN A 158 1.31 -11.35 -0.07
N LEU A 159 0.77 -10.49 0.79
CA LEU A 159 1.38 -9.20 1.09
C LEU A 159 2.24 -9.32 2.35
N LEU A 160 3.55 -9.23 2.20
CA LEU A 160 4.48 -9.20 3.33
C LEU A 160 4.55 -7.79 3.91
N THR A 161 3.70 -7.54 4.91
CA THR A 161 3.75 -6.33 5.74
C THR A 161 4.22 -6.73 7.13
N LEU A 162 5.27 -6.08 7.62
CA LEU A 162 5.81 -6.42 8.94
C LEU A 162 5.13 -5.64 10.06
N GLY A 163 4.73 -6.38 11.11
CA GLY A 163 4.31 -5.80 12.39
C GLY A 163 2.94 -5.14 12.42
N THR A 164 2.14 -5.28 11.38
CA THR A 164 0.73 -4.84 11.41
C THR A 164 -0.13 -5.90 12.13
N GLY A 165 -0.89 -5.48 13.13
CA GLY A 165 -1.88 -6.34 13.79
C GLY A 165 -1.44 -7.03 15.07
N PHE A 166 -0.24 -6.72 15.62
CA PHE A 166 0.12 -7.20 16.96
C PHE A 166 -0.73 -6.52 18.04
N ASP A 167 -1.31 -7.35 18.93
CA ASP A 167 -1.89 -6.86 20.19
C ASP A 167 -0.83 -6.94 21.28
N MET A 168 -0.44 -5.78 21.80
CA MET A 168 0.60 -5.65 22.82
C MET A 168 0.23 -6.28 24.17
N GLU A 169 -1.07 -6.47 24.45
CA GLU A 169 -1.55 -7.10 25.67
C GLU A 169 -1.59 -8.62 25.60
N LEU A 170 -1.54 -9.19 24.41
CA LEU A 170 -1.46 -10.63 24.20
C LEU A 170 -0.01 -11.13 24.33
N SER A 171 0.15 -12.43 24.63
CA SER A 171 1.44 -13.12 24.57
C SER A 171 1.97 -13.22 23.14
N ALA A 172 3.26 -13.48 22.97
CA ALA A 172 3.85 -13.73 21.65
C ALA A 172 3.18 -14.91 20.95
N LYS A 173 2.88 -15.98 21.68
CA LYS A 173 2.16 -17.14 21.17
C LYS A 173 0.78 -16.78 20.64
N GLU A 174 -0.03 -16.03 21.41
CA GLU A 174 -1.34 -15.57 20.96
C GLU A 174 -1.23 -14.66 19.72
N ASN A 175 -0.20 -13.82 19.66
CA ASN A 175 0.07 -12.99 18.48
C ASN A 175 0.48 -13.80 17.24
N VAL A 176 1.13 -14.96 17.38
CA VAL A 176 1.39 -15.86 16.24
C VAL A 176 0.07 -16.28 15.58
N TYR A 177 -0.90 -16.70 16.37
CA TYR A 177 -2.22 -17.09 15.85
C TYR A 177 -3.02 -15.91 15.32
N LEU A 178 -3.01 -14.77 16.02
CA LEU A 178 -3.70 -13.56 15.60
C LEU A 178 -3.14 -13.04 14.26
N ASN A 179 -1.83 -12.87 14.16
CA ASN A 179 -1.18 -12.40 12.95
C ASN A 179 -1.29 -13.40 11.80
N GLY A 180 -1.10 -14.69 12.08
CA GLY A 180 -1.27 -15.74 11.08
C GLY A 180 -2.69 -15.71 10.48
N ALA A 181 -3.72 -15.55 11.31
CA ALA A 181 -5.09 -15.42 10.85
C ALA A 181 -5.32 -14.13 10.01
N ILE A 182 -4.68 -13.01 10.37
CA ILE A 182 -4.74 -11.75 9.60
C ILE A 182 -4.10 -11.94 8.21
N ILE A 183 -3.00 -12.71 8.14
CA ILE A 183 -2.31 -13.05 6.87
C ILE A 183 -3.14 -14.03 6.02
N GLY A 184 -4.07 -14.78 6.66
CA GLY A 184 -4.93 -15.75 5.99
C GLY A 184 -4.54 -17.22 6.24
N TYR A 185 -3.60 -17.49 7.16
CA TYR A 185 -3.25 -18.85 7.53
C TYR A 185 -4.34 -19.53 8.35
N SER A 186 -4.57 -20.83 8.08
CA SER A 186 -5.47 -21.62 8.93
C SER A 186 -4.79 -21.94 10.28
N LYS A 187 -5.60 -22.29 11.27
CA LYS A 187 -5.08 -22.68 12.58
C LYS A 187 -4.17 -23.91 12.45
N GLU A 188 -4.57 -24.88 11.63
CA GLU A 188 -3.83 -26.11 11.38
C GLU A 188 -2.47 -25.83 10.75
N PHE A 189 -2.40 -24.86 9.82
CA PHE A 189 -1.14 -24.42 9.23
C PHE A 189 -0.22 -23.83 10.29
N ILE A 190 -0.75 -22.96 11.15
CA ILE A 190 0.03 -22.34 12.23
C ILE A 190 0.50 -23.40 13.23
N ASP A 191 -0.37 -24.34 13.64
CA ASP A 191 -0.02 -25.43 14.56
C ASP A 191 1.15 -26.27 14.00
N THR A 192 1.16 -26.51 12.68
CA THR A 192 2.22 -27.29 12.01
C THR A 192 3.56 -26.55 11.95
N HIS A 193 3.52 -25.23 11.76
CA HIS A 193 4.73 -24.42 11.56
C HIS A 193 5.12 -23.60 12.80
N TYR A 194 4.46 -23.82 13.93
CA TYR A 194 4.68 -23.01 15.13
C TYR A 194 6.14 -23.04 15.60
N ASP A 195 6.71 -24.24 15.68
CA ASP A 195 8.09 -24.40 16.14
C ASP A 195 9.09 -23.76 15.16
N GLU A 196 8.84 -23.84 13.84
CA GLU A 196 9.63 -23.14 12.82
C GLU A 196 9.59 -21.62 13.00
N ILE A 197 8.40 -21.06 13.28
CA ILE A 197 8.24 -19.62 13.55
C ILE A 197 9.08 -19.22 14.77
N VAL A 198 8.98 -19.98 15.87
CA VAL A 198 9.67 -19.69 17.13
C VAL A 198 11.19 -19.77 16.98
N GLU A 199 11.69 -20.82 16.32
CA GLU A 199 13.11 -21.03 16.04
C GLU A 199 13.66 -19.97 15.10
N PHE A 200 12.90 -19.62 14.03
CA PHE A 200 13.33 -18.57 13.12
C PHE A 200 13.43 -17.21 13.81
N ALA A 201 12.47 -16.88 14.67
CA ALA A 201 12.46 -15.62 15.44
C ALA A 201 13.50 -15.59 16.57
N GLU A 202 14.04 -16.74 16.99
CA GLU A 202 14.95 -16.92 18.14
C GLU A 202 14.30 -16.42 19.44
N LEU A 203 13.06 -16.87 19.70
CA LEU A 203 12.24 -16.43 20.83
C LEU A 203 11.72 -17.56 21.74
N GLU A 204 12.39 -18.73 21.77
CA GLU A 204 11.94 -19.96 22.46
C GLU A 204 11.56 -19.73 23.92
N GLY A 205 12.30 -18.93 24.65
CA GLY A 205 12.02 -18.64 26.06
C GLY A 205 11.05 -17.48 26.33
N PHE A 206 10.46 -16.90 25.26
CA PHE A 206 9.71 -15.65 25.37
C PHE A 206 8.24 -15.77 24.94
N MET A 207 7.82 -16.89 24.37
CA MET A 207 6.51 -17.03 23.72
C MET A 207 5.31 -16.82 24.64
N GLU A 208 5.43 -17.13 25.93
CA GLU A 208 4.37 -16.93 26.93
C GLU A 208 4.36 -15.49 27.52
N LYS A 209 5.34 -14.65 27.13
CA LYS A 209 5.41 -13.26 27.60
C LYS A 209 4.56 -12.33 26.72
N LYS A 210 3.95 -11.32 27.31
CA LYS A 210 3.22 -10.28 26.57
C LYS A 210 4.15 -9.48 25.68
N VAL A 211 3.70 -9.19 24.44
CA VAL A 211 4.48 -8.49 23.43
C VAL A 211 4.86 -7.06 23.86
N LYS A 212 4.09 -6.41 24.72
CA LYS A 212 4.47 -5.11 25.31
C LYS A 212 5.80 -5.11 26.06
N ASN A 213 6.26 -6.29 26.50
CA ASN A 213 7.54 -6.45 27.19
C ASN A 213 8.71 -6.78 26.24
N PHE A 214 8.44 -6.83 24.92
CA PHE A 214 9.45 -7.12 23.90
C PHE A 214 10.18 -5.83 23.50
N SER A 215 11.44 -5.99 23.09
CA SER A 215 12.13 -4.94 22.35
C SER A 215 11.53 -4.81 20.93
N SER A 216 11.71 -3.68 20.29
CA SER A 216 11.29 -3.49 18.89
C SER A 216 11.90 -4.55 17.95
N GLY A 217 13.16 -4.96 18.23
CA GLY A 217 13.82 -6.04 17.49
C GLY A 217 13.12 -7.40 17.67
N MET A 218 12.69 -7.75 18.88
CA MET A 218 11.96 -9.01 19.15
C MET A 218 10.60 -9.01 18.43
N VAL A 219 9.88 -7.86 18.47
CA VAL A 219 8.60 -7.73 17.75
C VAL A 219 8.81 -7.89 16.24
N SER A 220 9.84 -7.25 15.69
CA SER A 220 10.14 -7.33 14.26
C SER A 220 10.57 -8.74 13.82
N ARG A 221 11.36 -9.45 14.65
CA ARG A 221 11.77 -10.84 14.37
C ARG A 221 10.55 -11.77 14.34
N LEU A 222 9.66 -11.64 15.33
CA LEU A 222 8.44 -12.45 15.39
C LEU A 222 7.52 -12.17 14.19
N ALA A 223 7.30 -10.90 13.86
CA ALA A 223 6.50 -10.50 12.72
C ALA A 223 7.04 -11.04 11.40
N PHE A 224 8.36 -10.98 11.23
CA PHE A 224 9.02 -11.50 10.04
C PHE A 224 8.89 -13.04 9.94
N ALA A 225 9.14 -13.74 11.03
CA ALA A 225 9.02 -15.20 11.07
C ALA A 225 7.59 -15.66 10.70
N ILE A 226 6.56 -15.03 11.27
CA ILE A 226 5.16 -15.35 10.93
C ILE A 226 4.87 -15.07 9.44
N ALA A 227 5.34 -13.93 8.94
CA ALA A 227 5.06 -13.52 7.57
C ALA A 227 5.78 -14.37 6.50
N THR A 228 6.88 -15.04 6.85
CA THR A 228 7.74 -15.76 5.90
C THR A 228 7.78 -17.27 6.11
N VAL A 229 6.95 -17.80 7.01
CA VAL A 229 6.85 -19.24 7.28
C VAL A 229 6.13 -19.97 6.15
N GLY A 230 6.55 -21.21 5.91
CA GLY A 230 5.99 -22.07 4.88
C GLY A 230 6.45 -21.73 3.46
N ASP A 231 5.73 -22.26 2.47
CA ASP A 231 6.02 -22.06 1.06
C ASP A 231 5.62 -20.65 0.61
N ALA A 232 6.38 -20.11 -0.35
CA ALA A 232 6.06 -18.82 -0.95
C ALA A 232 4.75 -18.89 -1.75
N ALA A 233 3.93 -17.85 -1.64
CA ALA A 233 2.73 -17.70 -2.48
C ALA A 233 3.09 -17.58 -3.97
N GLU A 234 2.13 -17.86 -4.87
CA GLU A 234 2.36 -17.68 -6.31
C GLU A 234 2.68 -16.24 -6.67
N ILE A 235 2.07 -15.28 -5.94
CA ILE A 235 2.31 -13.83 -6.09
C ILE A 235 2.72 -13.26 -4.73
N LEU A 236 3.93 -12.73 -4.65
CA LEU A 236 4.50 -12.17 -3.45
C LEU A 236 4.63 -10.65 -3.59
N ILE A 237 4.05 -9.91 -2.65
CA ILE A 237 4.17 -8.45 -2.59
C ILE A 237 5.06 -8.07 -1.40
N LEU A 238 6.15 -7.34 -1.68
CA LEU A 238 7.13 -6.90 -0.69
C LEU A 238 7.09 -5.38 -0.57
N ASP A 239 6.64 -4.85 0.56
CA ASP A 239 6.63 -3.42 0.84
C ASP A 239 7.79 -3.07 1.80
N GLU A 240 8.92 -2.64 1.26
CA GLU A 240 10.11 -2.14 2.00
C GLU A 240 10.67 -3.06 3.12
N VAL A 241 10.29 -4.34 3.10
CA VAL A 241 10.48 -5.35 4.17
C VAL A 241 11.94 -5.77 4.38
N LEU A 242 12.90 -5.24 3.59
CA LEU A 242 14.25 -5.82 3.48
C LEU A 242 15.21 -5.48 4.63
N SER A 243 14.81 -4.76 5.68
CA SER A 243 15.70 -4.32 6.76
C SER A 243 15.07 -4.52 8.14
N VAL A 244 15.03 -5.77 8.63
CA VAL A 244 14.39 -6.13 9.90
C VAL A 244 15.40 -6.63 10.91
N GLY A 245 15.23 -6.19 12.18
CA GLY A 245 16.00 -6.69 13.31
C GLY A 245 17.39 -6.11 13.44
N ASP A 246 18.21 -6.74 14.27
CA ASP A 246 19.63 -6.42 14.43
C ASP A 246 20.48 -6.96 13.26
N GLU A 247 21.77 -6.66 13.26
CA GLU A 247 22.69 -7.01 12.17
C GLU A 247 22.74 -8.51 11.86
N PHE A 248 22.63 -9.37 12.88
CA PHE A 248 22.65 -10.83 12.70
C PHE A 248 21.34 -11.31 12.08
N PHE A 249 20.20 -10.88 12.62
CA PHE A 249 18.90 -11.25 12.10
C PHE A 249 18.68 -10.71 10.68
N ARG A 250 19.25 -9.55 10.36
CA ARG A 250 19.20 -8.97 9.01
C ARG A 250 19.82 -9.86 7.95
N LYS A 251 20.93 -10.57 8.26
CA LYS A 251 21.52 -11.54 7.32
C LYS A 251 20.59 -12.73 7.09
N LYS A 252 20.00 -13.26 8.16
CA LYS A 252 19.06 -14.39 8.12
C LYS A 252 17.79 -14.03 7.36
N SER A 253 17.19 -12.87 7.63
CA SER A 253 15.99 -12.38 6.95
C SER A 253 16.23 -12.09 5.47
N LEU A 254 17.38 -11.50 5.09
CA LEU A 254 17.75 -11.31 3.70
C LEU A 254 17.93 -12.62 2.94
N ALA A 255 18.49 -13.64 3.58
CA ALA A 255 18.61 -14.97 2.98
C ALA A 255 17.23 -15.59 2.71
N LYS A 256 16.31 -15.52 3.70
CA LYS A 256 14.93 -16.03 3.55
C LYS A 256 14.16 -15.26 2.46
N ILE A 257 14.29 -13.94 2.38
CA ILE A 257 13.67 -13.15 1.31
C ILE A 257 14.22 -13.54 -0.06
N LYS A 258 15.54 -13.74 -0.20
CA LYS A 258 16.12 -14.23 -1.45
C LYS A 258 15.58 -15.59 -1.85
N GLU A 259 15.45 -16.50 -0.90
CA GLU A 259 14.82 -17.80 -1.12
C GLU A 259 13.39 -17.64 -1.65
N LEU A 260 12.55 -16.81 -1.01
CA LEU A 260 11.19 -16.55 -1.42
C LEU A 260 11.12 -15.89 -2.81
N ILE A 261 11.97 -14.89 -3.08
CA ILE A 261 12.03 -14.19 -4.38
C ILE A 261 12.44 -15.13 -5.52
N HIS A 262 13.41 -16.01 -5.28
CA HIS A 262 13.96 -16.91 -6.30
C HIS A 262 13.30 -18.30 -6.30
N GLY A 263 12.33 -18.53 -5.43
CA GLY A 263 11.58 -19.80 -5.30
C GLY A 263 10.57 -20.05 -6.43
N GLY A 264 10.51 -19.18 -7.46
CA GLY A 264 9.61 -19.33 -8.59
C GLY A 264 8.30 -18.53 -8.47
N SER A 265 8.13 -17.76 -7.40
CA SER A 265 7.01 -16.84 -7.25
C SER A 265 7.11 -15.65 -8.22
N THR A 266 5.97 -15.08 -8.57
CA THR A 266 5.91 -13.76 -9.20
C THR A 266 6.01 -12.72 -8.10
N VAL A 267 6.92 -11.76 -8.23
CA VAL A 267 7.21 -10.81 -7.13
C VAL A 267 6.95 -9.38 -7.56
N LEU A 268 6.22 -8.66 -6.74
CA LEU A 268 6.06 -7.20 -6.84
C LEU A 268 6.72 -6.56 -5.62
N MET A 269 7.81 -5.80 -5.81
CA MET A 269 8.55 -5.25 -4.68
C MET A 269 8.74 -3.74 -4.76
N VAL A 270 8.54 -3.07 -3.62
CA VAL A 270 8.95 -1.68 -3.42
C VAL A 270 10.25 -1.66 -2.62
N SER A 271 11.24 -0.94 -3.12
CA SER A 271 12.48 -0.73 -2.40
C SER A 271 13.10 0.62 -2.74
N HIS A 272 13.61 1.32 -1.72
CA HIS A 272 14.43 2.52 -1.91
C HIS A 272 15.90 2.19 -2.20
N GLY A 273 16.30 0.92 -2.04
CA GLY A 273 17.65 0.45 -2.35
C GLY A 273 17.81 0.13 -3.83
N MET A 274 18.42 1.05 -4.62
CA MET A 274 18.68 0.81 -6.04
C MET A 274 19.50 -0.45 -6.32
N GLY A 275 20.43 -0.81 -5.42
CA GLY A 275 21.18 -2.07 -5.51
C GLY A 275 20.24 -3.28 -5.44
N THR A 276 19.31 -3.29 -4.49
CA THR A 276 18.31 -4.36 -4.34
C THR A 276 17.47 -4.54 -5.60
N ILE A 277 17.02 -3.45 -6.21
CA ILE A 277 16.26 -3.46 -7.46
C ILE A 277 17.09 -4.02 -8.60
N LEU A 278 18.33 -3.54 -8.77
CA LEU A 278 19.23 -3.96 -9.85
C LEU A 278 19.66 -5.43 -9.73
N ASP A 279 19.80 -5.93 -8.49
CA ASP A 279 20.30 -7.29 -8.26
C ASP A 279 19.19 -8.36 -8.35
N ASN A 280 17.92 -7.98 -8.15
CA ASN A 280 16.84 -8.96 -8.03
C ASN A 280 15.73 -8.81 -9.09
N CYS A 281 15.49 -7.62 -9.63
CA CYS A 281 14.34 -7.40 -10.51
C CYS A 281 14.61 -7.74 -11.96
N THR A 282 13.62 -8.31 -12.64
CA THR A 282 13.60 -8.54 -14.08
C THR A 282 13.04 -7.34 -14.84
N LYS A 283 12.15 -6.58 -14.22
CA LYS A 283 11.47 -5.40 -14.76
C LYS A 283 11.29 -4.34 -13.68
N VAL A 284 11.26 -3.08 -14.06
CA VAL A 284 11.04 -1.95 -13.15
C VAL A 284 9.94 -1.05 -13.65
N VAL A 285 9.07 -0.64 -12.74
CA VAL A 285 7.99 0.33 -12.92
C VAL A 285 8.34 1.57 -12.11
N TRP A 286 8.55 2.70 -12.76
CA TRP A 286 8.82 3.96 -12.09
C TRP A 286 7.55 4.80 -12.02
N ILE A 287 7.09 5.04 -10.78
CA ILE A 287 5.94 5.90 -10.48
C ILE A 287 6.41 7.19 -9.84
N GLU A 288 5.91 8.31 -10.35
CA GLU A 288 6.19 9.62 -9.79
C GLU A 288 4.95 10.50 -9.78
N GLN A 289 4.63 11.07 -8.61
CA GLN A 289 3.43 11.89 -8.41
C GLN A 289 2.15 11.23 -8.95
N GLY A 290 2.05 9.91 -8.75
CA GLY A 290 0.93 9.09 -9.21
C GLY A 290 0.97 8.67 -10.68
N ASN A 291 1.90 9.16 -11.50
CA ASN A 291 2.00 8.81 -12.92
C ASN A 291 3.05 7.74 -13.16
N LEU A 292 2.80 6.86 -14.14
CA LEU A 292 3.77 5.89 -14.63
C LEU A 292 4.74 6.61 -15.59
N ARG A 293 5.95 6.89 -15.11
CA ARG A 293 6.98 7.63 -15.85
C ARG A 293 7.70 6.75 -16.86
N MET A 294 8.06 5.55 -16.44
CA MET A 294 8.82 4.61 -17.24
C MET A 294 8.60 3.18 -16.78
N ILE A 295 8.68 2.24 -17.70
CA ILE A 295 8.67 0.80 -17.45
C ILE A 295 9.72 0.13 -18.34
N GLY A 296 10.38 -0.90 -17.84
CA GLY A 296 11.34 -1.68 -18.66
C GLY A 296 12.48 -2.30 -17.85
N GLU A 297 13.60 -2.52 -18.50
CA GLU A 297 14.79 -3.15 -17.95
C GLU A 297 15.32 -2.36 -16.73
N PRO A 298 15.71 -3.05 -15.62
CA PRO A 298 16.15 -2.40 -14.38
C PRO A 298 17.27 -1.38 -14.56
N LYS A 299 18.30 -1.71 -15.34
CA LYS A 299 19.43 -0.80 -15.58
C LYS A 299 19.01 0.49 -16.28
N VAL A 300 18.13 0.38 -17.26
CA VAL A 300 17.64 1.53 -18.05
C VAL A 300 16.80 2.45 -17.20
N VAL A 301 15.80 1.88 -16.49
CA VAL A 301 14.87 2.66 -15.68
C VAL A 301 15.56 3.27 -14.45
N CYS A 302 16.41 2.51 -13.74
CA CYS A 302 17.15 3.02 -12.58
C CYS A 302 18.16 4.12 -12.95
N ASN A 303 18.82 4.04 -14.11
CA ASN A 303 19.70 5.10 -14.59
C ASN A 303 18.90 6.36 -14.91
N ALA A 304 17.79 6.25 -15.63
CA ALA A 304 16.90 7.38 -15.90
C ALA A 304 16.39 8.04 -14.61
N TYR A 305 16.02 7.24 -13.60
CA TYR A 305 15.59 7.73 -12.28
C TYR A 305 16.70 8.51 -11.58
N ARG A 306 17.95 8.01 -11.56
CA ARG A 306 19.10 8.72 -10.94
C ARG A 306 19.39 10.05 -11.62
N HIS A 307 19.44 10.08 -12.95
CA HIS A 307 19.73 11.30 -13.71
C HIS A 307 18.70 12.42 -13.50
N GLN A 308 17.45 12.09 -13.14
CA GLN A 308 16.47 13.11 -12.79
C GLN A 308 16.87 13.93 -11.57
N PHE A 309 17.59 13.34 -10.60
CA PHE A 309 18.00 14.02 -9.37
C PHE A 309 19.38 14.66 -9.45
N GLU A 310 20.19 14.30 -10.44
CA GLU A 310 21.49 14.93 -10.69
C GLU A 310 21.36 16.29 -11.41
N ASN A 311 20.23 16.52 -12.08
CA ASN A 311 19.96 17.73 -12.86
C ASN A 311 19.04 18.75 -12.16
N ASN A 312 18.63 18.49 -10.92
CA ASN A 312 17.87 19.39 -10.06
C ASN A 312 18.70 19.80 -8.84
#